data_5c687849e2d380e734a1c9e7ab7a4dda
#
_entry.id   5c687849e2d380e734a1c9e7ab7a4dda
#
_cell.length_a   1.000
_cell.length_b   1.000
_cell.length_c   1.000
_cell.angle_alpha   90.00
_cell.angle_beta   90.00
_cell.angle_gamma   90.00
#
_symmetry.space_group_name_H-M   'P 1'
#
loop_
_entity.id
_entity.type
_entity.pdbx_description
1 polymer ?
#
loop_
_entity_poly.entity_id
_entity_poly.type
_entity_poly.pdbx_seq_one_letter_code
_entity_poly.pdbx_strand_id
1 'polypeptide(L)'
;NGDFDGAMEIIRKRGQAIAAKREDREASEGCVLAATKGDFAAIVALKCETDFVAQNKDFVALTQSILDAALENKPADLEALKALTIDGRSIADLIVDRSGVTGEKMELGFYEFVQAPSTIFYIHPGNKLATIVGFNLPEVEYQVARDVAMQVAAMNPISVSRDEVPADVVAKELEIAKDKARQEGKKEEMLDKIAQGRINKFFQESTLLEQAFVKEPKESIQQYLKSHNKDLTVTAFKRITLNAE
;
A
#
# COMPACT_ATOMS: atom_id res chain seq x y z
N ASN A 1 -42.67 -0.41 12.98
CA ASN A 1 -43.40 0.45 12.06
C ASN A 1 -42.65 0.83 10.79
N GLY A 2 -41.47 0.31 10.53
CA GLY A 2 -40.77 0.48 9.25
C GLY A 2 -40.30 1.91 8.93
N ASP A 3 -40.08 2.75 9.93
CA ASP A 3 -39.51 4.09 9.76
C ASP A 3 -38.01 3.99 9.48
N PHE A 4 -37.67 3.82 8.20
CA PHE A 4 -36.28 3.71 7.73
C PHE A 4 -35.50 5.01 7.98
N ASP A 5 -36.09 6.15 7.70
CA ASP A 5 -35.42 7.46 7.85
C ASP A 5 -35.13 7.77 9.33
N GLY A 6 -36.06 7.47 10.23
CA GLY A 6 -35.84 7.60 11.66
C GLY A 6 -34.77 6.65 12.18
N ALA A 7 -34.72 5.39 11.67
CA ALA A 7 -33.68 4.44 12.01
C ALA A 7 -32.30 4.92 11.53
N MET A 8 -32.22 5.45 10.32
CA MET A 8 -30.96 5.99 9.76
C MET A 8 -30.47 7.21 10.56
N GLU A 9 -31.37 8.08 11.01
CA GLU A 9 -31.02 9.23 11.86
C GLU A 9 -30.41 8.78 13.20
N ILE A 10 -30.98 7.75 13.82
CA ILE A 10 -30.46 7.17 15.07
C ILE A 10 -29.06 6.60 14.84
N ILE A 11 -28.85 5.87 13.75
CA ILE A 11 -27.53 5.31 13.39
C ILE A 11 -26.50 6.43 13.19
N ARG A 12 -26.87 7.51 12.51
CA ARG A 12 -26.01 8.70 12.30
C ARG A 12 -25.62 9.35 13.61
N LYS A 13 -26.59 9.63 14.49
CA LYS A 13 -26.34 10.24 15.81
C LYS A 13 -25.45 9.33 16.66
N ARG A 14 -25.68 8.02 16.65
CA ARG A 14 -24.86 7.06 17.37
C ARG A 14 -23.43 7.01 16.82
N GLY A 15 -23.27 7.02 15.50
CA GLY A 15 -21.96 7.05 14.85
C GLY A 15 -21.17 8.29 15.20
N GLN A 16 -21.79 9.46 15.16
CA GLN A 16 -21.18 10.73 15.58
C GLN A 16 -20.77 10.72 17.05
N ALA A 17 -21.63 10.19 17.93
CA ALA A 17 -21.34 10.08 19.37
C ALA A 17 -20.17 9.12 19.64
N ILE A 18 -20.09 8.00 18.92
CA ILE A 18 -19.00 7.03 19.03
C ILE A 18 -17.70 7.65 18.51
N ALA A 19 -17.73 8.31 17.36
CA ALA A 19 -16.58 8.99 16.79
C ALA A 19 -16.01 10.01 17.77
N ALA A 20 -16.87 10.84 18.37
CA ALA A 20 -16.44 11.83 19.36
C ALA A 20 -15.86 11.21 20.66
N LYS A 21 -16.44 10.10 21.13
CA LYS A 21 -15.97 9.42 22.36
C LYS A 21 -14.73 8.58 22.19
N ARG A 22 -14.40 8.19 20.95
CA ARG A 22 -13.34 7.25 20.63
C ARG A 22 -12.24 7.86 19.78
N GLU A 23 -12.20 9.17 19.67
CA GLU A 23 -11.19 9.90 18.91
C GLU A 23 -9.77 9.51 19.35
N ASP A 24 -9.58 9.29 20.65
CA ASP A 24 -8.28 8.92 21.25
C ASP A 24 -7.97 7.42 21.15
N ARG A 25 -8.88 6.59 20.61
CA ARG A 25 -8.61 5.16 20.45
C ARG A 25 -7.79 4.88 19.21
N GLU A 26 -7.00 3.82 19.27
CA GLU A 26 -6.21 3.38 18.14
C GLU A 26 -7.00 2.37 17.30
N ALA A 27 -7.17 2.68 16.01
CA ALA A 27 -7.67 1.77 15.01
C ALA A 27 -6.46 1.07 14.36
N SER A 28 -6.04 -0.07 14.90
CA SER A 28 -4.86 -0.81 14.43
C SER A 28 -5.18 -2.00 13.54
N GLU A 29 -6.43 -2.42 13.52
CA GLU A 29 -6.95 -3.48 12.65
C GLU A 29 -7.64 -2.87 11.42
N GLY A 30 -8.04 -3.70 10.47
CA GLY A 30 -8.74 -3.24 9.29
C GLY A 30 -8.66 -4.16 8.10
N CYS A 31 -9.06 -3.63 6.95
CA CYS A 31 -9.11 -4.33 5.67
C CYS A 31 -8.39 -3.49 4.62
N VAL A 32 -7.40 -4.09 3.96
CA VAL A 32 -6.68 -3.50 2.83
C VAL A 32 -7.13 -4.22 1.57
N LEU A 33 -7.71 -3.49 0.63
CA LEU A 33 -8.15 -4.00 -0.67
C LEU A 33 -7.50 -3.21 -1.80
N ALA A 34 -7.28 -3.88 -2.92
CA ALA A 34 -6.72 -3.28 -4.11
C ALA A 34 -7.40 -3.85 -5.36
N ALA A 35 -7.43 -3.06 -6.42
CA ALA A 35 -7.97 -3.49 -7.70
C ALA A 35 -7.39 -2.65 -8.84
N THR A 36 -7.57 -3.14 -10.06
CA THR A 36 -7.13 -2.47 -11.27
C THR A 36 -8.31 -2.30 -12.23
N LYS A 37 -8.34 -1.19 -12.93
CA LYS A 37 -9.28 -0.90 -14.02
C LYS A 37 -8.53 -0.22 -15.15
N GLY A 38 -8.15 -1.00 -16.15
CA GLY A 38 -7.38 -0.50 -17.29
C GLY A 38 -5.99 0.01 -16.87
N ASP A 39 -5.76 1.29 -17.10
CA ASP A 39 -4.50 1.99 -16.82
C ASP A 39 -4.39 2.52 -15.37
N PHE A 40 -5.35 2.20 -14.53
CA PHE A 40 -5.44 2.71 -13.16
C PHE A 40 -5.57 1.57 -12.15
N ALA A 41 -4.75 1.60 -11.12
CA ALA A 41 -4.85 0.72 -9.97
C ALA A 41 -4.98 1.54 -8.68
N ALA A 42 -5.83 1.10 -7.78
CA ALA A 42 -6.04 1.74 -6.49
C ALA A 42 -5.92 0.74 -5.34
N ILE A 43 -5.53 1.26 -4.19
CA ILE A 43 -5.40 0.52 -2.93
C ILE A 43 -5.97 1.39 -1.82
N VAL A 44 -6.81 0.80 -0.98
CA VAL A 44 -7.43 1.47 0.17
C VAL A 44 -7.30 0.62 1.42
N ALA A 45 -7.22 1.27 2.57
CA ALA A 45 -7.28 0.61 3.87
C ALA A 45 -8.33 1.30 4.74
N LEU A 46 -9.37 0.56 5.08
CA LEU A 46 -10.35 0.96 6.09
C LEU A 46 -9.95 0.33 7.41
N LYS A 47 -9.75 1.15 8.43
CA LYS A 47 -9.24 0.74 9.75
C LYS A 47 -10.36 0.67 10.78
N CYS A 48 -10.21 -0.26 11.71
CA CYS A 48 -11.10 -0.47 12.86
C CYS A 48 -10.30 -0.92 14.08
N GLU A 49 -10.96 -1.13 15.23
CA GLU A 49 -10.27 -1.48 16.47
C GLU A 49 -9.96 -2.97 16.59
N THR A 50 -10.86 -3.86 16.14
CA THR A 50 -10.71 -5.32 16.30
C THR A 50 -10.67 -6.08 14.98
N ASP A 51 -10.02 -7.22 15.00
CA ASP A 51 -10.01 -8.17 13.89
C ASP A 51 -11.39 -8.76 13.59
N PHE A 52 -12.25 -8.89 14.60
CA PHE A 52 -13.64 -9.34 14.42
C PHE A 52 -14.41 -8.42 13.47
N VAL A 53 -14.31 -7.11 13.66
CA VAL A 53 -14.94 -6.13 12.78
C VAL A 53 -14.25 -6.11 11.42
N ALA A 54 -12.92 -6.20 11.37
CA ALA A 54 -12.16 -6.24 10.12
C ALA A 54 -12.59 -7.38 9.19
N GLN A 55 -12.99 -8.52 9.74
CA GLN A 55 -13.44 -9.71 9.00
C GLN A 55 -14.95 -9.74 8.73
N ASN A 56 -15.70 -8.81 9.31
CA ASN A 56 -17.14 -8.73 9.12
C ASN A 56 -17.47 -8.45 7.65
N LYS A 57 -18.44 -9.18 7.09
CA LYS A 57 -18.83 -9.05 5.67
C LYS A 57 -19.25 -7.64 5.28
N ASP A 58 -19.98 -6.95 6.14
CA ASP A 58 -20.45 -5.59 5.85
C ASP A 58 -19.31 -4.57 5.90
N PHE A 59 -18.32 -4.77 6.78
CA PHE A 59 -17.12 -3.94 6.83
C PHE A 59 -16.27 -4.13 5.57
N VAL A 60 -16.05 -5.37 5.15
CA VAL A 60 -15.32 -5.69 3.91
C VAL A 60 -16.08 -5.15 2.70
N ALA A 61 -17.40 -5.27 2.67
CA ALA A 61 -18.25 -4.73 1.59
C ALA A 61 -18.16 -3.20 1.50
N LEU A 62 -18.13 -2.50 2.63
CA LEU A 62 -17.92 -1.05 2.65
C LEU A 62 -16.53 -0.69 2.07
N THR A 63 -15.50 -1.40 2.48
CA THR A 63 -14.14 -1.21 1.95
C THR A 63 -14.11 -1.42 0.44
N GLN A 64 -14.78 -2.46 -0.07
CA GLN A 64 -14.90 -2.73 -1.50
C GLN A 64 -15.65 -1.61 -2.23
N SER A 65 -16.73 -1.10 -1.66
CA SER A 65 -17.49 0.01 -2.25
C SER A 65 -16.65 1.30 -2.34
N ILE A 66 -15.83 1.56 -1.33
CA ILE A 66 -14.88 2.69 -1.33
C ILE A 66 -13.84 2.52 -2.44
N LEU A 67 -13.29 1.32 -2.57
CA LEU A 67 -12.33 0.99 -3.64
C LEU A 67 -12.97 1.16 -5.03
N ASP A 68 -14.19 0.68 -5.22
CA ASP A 68 -14.92 0.80 -6.49
C ASP A 68 -15.14 2.27 -6.84
N ALA A 69 -15.50 3.12 -5.87
CA ALA A 69 -15.64 4.55 -6.06
C ALA A 69 -14.31 5.22 -6.47
N ALA A 70 -13.20 4.77 -5.87
CA ALA A 70 -11.85 5.24 -6.23
C ALA A 70 -11.49 4.89 -7.68
N LEU A 71 -11.79 3.66 -8.13
CA LEU A 71 -11.54 3.22 -9.50
C LEU A 71 -12.37 3.99 -10.53
N GLU A 72 -13.63 4.29 -10.21
CA GLU A 72 -14.52 5.03 -11.12
C GLU A 72 -14.16 6.51 -11.21
N ASN A 73 -13.80 7.15 -10.12
CA ASN A 73 -13.67 8.60 -10.03
C ASN A 73 -12.22 9.09 -10.01
N LYS A 74 -11.25 8.21 -9.76
CA LYS A 74 -9.82 8.52 -9.73
C LYS A 74 -9.50 9.76 -8.87
N PRO A 75 -9.91 9.80 -7.59
CA PRO A 75 -9.68 10.96 -6.75
C PRO A 75 -8.18 11.22 -6.56
N ALA A 76 -7.81 12.49 -6.42
CA ALA A 76 -6.42 12.90 -6.37
C ALA A 76 -5.72 12.53 -5.04
N ASP A 77 -6.49 12.42 -3.96
CA ASP A 77 -5.99 12.14 -2.61
C ASP A 77 -7.06 11.53 -1.71
N LEU A 78 -6.67 11.23 -0.48
CA LEU A 78 -7.53 10.64 0.53
C LEU A 78 -8.75 11.51 0.86
N GLU A 79 -8.57 12.82 0.97
CA GLU A 79 -9.65 13.76 1.29
C GLU A 79 -10.68 13.84 0.13
N ALA A 80 -10.20 13.84 -1.11
CA ALA A 80 -11.05 13.78 -2.28
C ALA A 80 -11.85 12.46 -2.33
N LEU A 81 -11.23 11.35 -1.96
CA LEU A 81 -11.92 10.05 -1.87
C LEU A 81 -13.03 10.08 -0.82
N LYS A 82 -12.76 10.60 0.38
CA LYS A 82 -13.76 10.72 1.45
C LYS A 82 -14.97 11.56 1.07
N ALA A 83 -14.77 12.55 0.20
CA ALA A 83 -15.81 13.45 -0.27
C ALA A 83 -16.71 12.86 -1.36
N LEU A 84 -16.31 11.76 -1.99
CA LEU A 84 -17.13 11.06 -2.98
C LEU A 84 -18.39 10.50 -2.33
N THR A 85 -19.46 10.39 -3.12
CA THR A 85 -20.74 9.86 -2.65
C THR A 85 -20.99 8.46 -3.21
N ILE A 86 -21.59 7.62 -2.40
CA ILE A 86 -22.13 6.32 -2.76
C ILE A 86 -23.60 6.33 -2.35
N ASP A 87 -24.52 6.15 -3.30
CA ASP A 87 -25.96 6.18 -3.06
C ASP A 87 -26.41 7.47 -2.29
N GLY A 88 -25.82 8.60 -2.66
CA GLY A 88 -26.18 9.91 -2.10
C GLY A 88 -25.55 10.26 -0.77
N ARG A 89 -24.76 9.37 -0.16
CA ARG A 89 -24.01 9.65 1.07
C ARG A 89 -22.52 9.73 0.81
N SER A 90 -21.84 10.68 1.47
CA SER A 90 -20.38 10.75 1.39
C SER A 90 -19.73 9.50 2.01
N ILE A 91 -18.57 9.12 1.50
CA ILE A 91 -17.79 8.01 2.06
C ILE A 91 -17.45 8.30 3.53
N ALA A 92 -17.10 9.55 3.87
CA ALA A 92 -16.88 9.94 5.26
C ALA A 92 -18.10 9.64 6.16
N ASP A 93 -19.29 9.96 5.69
CA ASP A 93 -20.54 9.70 6.44
C ASP A 93 -20.87 8.21 6.52
N LEU A 94 -20.61 7.45 5.47
CA LEU A 94 -20.80 5.98 5.49
C LEU A 94 -19.89 5.30 6.52
N ILE A 95 -18.69 5.79 6.69
CA ILE A 95 -17.75 5.29 7.70
C ILE A 95 -18.26 5.62 9.12
N VAL A 96 -18.76 6.83 9.34
CA VAL A 96 -19.39 7.23 10.61
C VAL A 96 -20.63 6.38 10.91
N ASP A 97 -21.47 6.13 9.92
CA ASP A 97 -22.64 5.26 10.04
C ASP A 97 -22.22 3.84 10.48
N ARG A 98 -21.17 3.30 9.87
CA ARG A 98 -20.64 1.97 10.22
C ARG A 98 -20.09 1.92 11.64
N SER A 99 -19.39 2.97 12.08
CA SER A 99 -18.96 3.11 13.47
C SER A 99 -20.15 3.06 14.44
N GLY A 100 -21.30 3.68 14.07
CA GLY A 100 -22.53 3.61 14.84
C GLY A 100 -23.11 2.22 14.99
N VAL A 101 -22.99 1.36 13.97
CA VAL A 101 -23.47 -0.01 13.99
C VAL A 101 -22.57 -0.90 14.84
N THR A 102 -21.26 -0.80 14.68
CA THR A 102 -20.29 -1.70 15.33
C THR A 102 -19.88 -1.23 16.73
N GLY A 103 -19.97 0.06 17.02
CA GLY A 103 -19.48 0.67 18.25
C GLY A 103 -17.96 0.87 18.29
N GLU A 104 -17.26 0.67 17.18
CA GLU A 104 -15.80 0.84 17.08
C GLU A 104 -15.43 2.12 16.34
N LYS A 105 -14.25 2.69 16.66
CA LYS A 105 -13.62 3.71 15.86
C LYS A 105 -13.30 3.16 14.48
N MET A 106 -13.60 3.92 13.44
CA MET A 106 -13.25 3.62 12.06
C MET A 106 -12.65 4.83 11.38
N GLU A 107 -11.67 4.59 10.53
CA GLU A 107 -11.08 5.62 9.68
C GLU A 107 -10.60 5.05 8.35
N LEU A 108 -10.75 5.82 7.30
CA LEU A 108 -10.08 5.54 6.03
C LEU A 108 -8.62 5.99 6.20
N GLY A 109 -7.74 5.00 6.49
CA GLY A 109 -6.35 5.28 6.87
C GLY A 109 -5.45 5.56 5.69
N PHE A 110 -5.69 4.89 4.55
CA PHE A 110 -4.83 4.99 3.38
C PHE A 110 -5.63 4.92 2.09
N TYR A 111 -5.20 5.71 1.13
CA TYR A 111 -5.57 5.63 -0.28
C TYR A 111 -4.34 5.96 -1.11
N GLU A 112 -3.99 5.07 -2.02
CA GLU A 112 -2.92 5.27 -2.99
C GLU A 112 -3.37 4.76 -4.36
N PHE A 113 -2.77 5.27 -5.42
CA PHE A 113 -3.05 4.82 -6.77
C PHE A 113 -1.78 4.83 -7.64
N VAL A 114 -1.84 4.09 -8.72
CA VAL A 114 -0.84 4.05 -9.78
C VAL A 114 -1.56 4.19 -11.11
N GLN A 115 -1.07 5.06 -11.98
CA GLN A 115 -1.52 5.20 -13.35
C GLN A 115 -0.38 4.86 -14.29
N ALA A 116 -0.58 3.90 -15.17
CA ALA A 116 0.44 3.37 -16.07
C ALA A 116 -0.22 2.68 -17.26
N PRO A 117 0.50 2.45 -18.38
CA PRO A 117 -0.05 1.72 -19.53
C PRO A 117 -0.69 0.37 -19.19
N SER A 118 -0.17 -0.33 -18.19
CA SER A 118 -0.83 -1.49 -17.58
C SER A 118 -0.58 -1.51 -16.07
N THR A 119 -1.52 -2.10 -15.32
CA THR A 119 -1.47 -2.18 -13.87
C THR A 119 -1.87 -3.56 -13.37
N ILE A 120 -1.42 -3.91 -12.19
CA ILE A 120 -1.74 -5.14 -11.49
C ILE A 120 -1.94 -4.86 -10.01
N PHE A 121 -2.69 -5.71 -9.32
CA PHE A 121 -2.81 -5.70 -7.87
C PHE A 121 -2.54 -7.09 -7.27
N TYR A 122 -2.18 -7.09 -6.01
CA TYR A 122 -2.08 -8.28 -5.18
C TYR A 122 -2.66 -7.99 -3.79
N ILE A 123 -3.52 -8.88 -3.28
CA ILE A 123 -4.04 -8.83 -1.92
C ILE A 123 -3.54 -10.08 -1.21
N HIS A 124 -2.77 -9.89 -0.13
CA HIS A 124 -2.31 -11.01 0.66
C HIS A 124 -3.45 -11.64 1.46
N PRO A 125 -3.50 -12.96 1.62
CA PRO A 125 -4.52 -13.62 2.44
C PRO A 125 -4.64 -13.00 3.83
N GLY A 126 -5.87 -12.72 4.27
CA GLY A 126 -6.15 -12.01 5.52
C GLY A 126 -6.43 -10.53 5.35
N ASN A 127 -6.26 -9.95 4.15
CA ASN A 127 -6.60 -8.57 3.82
C ASN A 127 -5.90 -7.50 4.69
N LYS A 128 -4.68 -7.78 5.14
CA LYS A 128 -3.87 -6.82 5.92
C LYS A 128 -2.70 -6.23 5.14
N LEU A 129 -2.43 -6.74 3.96
CA LEU A 129 -1.34 -6.32 3.09
C LEU A 129 -1.81 -6.42 1.64
N ALA A 130 -1.60 -5.37 0.88
CA ALA A 130 -1.84 -5.36 -0.56
C ALA A 130 -0.83 -4.50 -1.29
N THR A 131 -0.69 -4.72 -2.58
CA THR A 131 0.20 -3.98 -3.47
C THR A 131 -0.46 -3.69 -4.80
N ILE A 132 -0.04 -2.61 -5.42
CA ILE A 132 -0.36 -2.26 -6.81
C ILE A 132 0.93 -1.90 -7.53
N VAL A 133 1.03 -2.28 -8.80
CA VAL A 133 2.21 -2.05 -9.63
C VAL A 133 1.80 -1.57 -11.01
N GLY A 134 2.49 -0.58 -11.53
CA GLY A 134 2.36 -0.08 -12.89
C GLY A 134 3.55 -0.47 -13.76
N PHE A 135 3.29 -0.74 -15.05
CA PHE A 135 4.28 -1.11 -16.04
C PHE A 135 4.27 -0.13 -17.21
N ASN A 136 5.42 0.00 -17.87
CA ASN A 136 5.61 0.91 -18.99
C ASN A 136 4.99 0.46 -20.31
N LEU A 137 4.56 -0.80 -20.42
CA LEU A 137 3.95 -1.37 -21.62
C LEU A 137 2.45 -1.65 -21.38
N PRO A 138 1.60 -1.52 -22.43
CA PRO A 138 0.16 -1.71 -22.30
C PRO A 138 -0.26 -3.16 -22.10
N GLU A 139 0.59 -4.10 -22.49
CA GLU A 139 0.33 -5.54 -22.35
C GLU A 139 1.48 -6.22 -21.62
N VAL A 140 1.16 -6.82 -20.49
CA VAL A 140 2.08 -7.61 -19.67
C VAL A 140 1.40 -8.94 -19.36
N GLU A 141 2.12 -10.04 -19.52
CA GLU A 141 1.62 -11.35 -19.13
C GLU A 141 1.18 -11.33 -17.68
N TYR A 142 -0.04 -11.78 -17.40
CA TYR A 142 -0.65 -11.73 -16.07
C TYR A 142 0.26 -12.32 -14.98
N GLN A 143 0.85 -13.50 -15.22
CA GLN A 143 1.70 -14.14 -14.23
C GLN A 143 2.96 -13.33 -13.93
N VAL A 144 3.55 -12.71 -14.95
CA VAL A 144 4.71 -11.82 -14.76
C VAL A 144 4.34 -10.62 -13.91
N ALA A 145 3.24 -9.95 -14.24
CA ALA A 145 2.74 -8.80 -13.47
C ALA A 145 2.44 -9.19 -12.02
N ARG A 146 1.75 -10.30 -11.80
CA ARG A 146 1.42 -10.82 -10.48
C ARG A 146 2.67 -11.16 -9.66
N ASP A 147 3.66 -11.78 -10.27
CA ASP A 147 4.91 -12.12 -9.60
C ASP A 147 5.64 -10.87 -9.08
N VAL A 148 5.62 -9.78 -9.85
CA VAL A 148 6.19 -8.50 -9.41
C VAL A 148 5.40 -7.90 -8.25
N ALA A 149 4.07 -7.93 -8.30
CA ALA A 149 3.23 -7.46 -7.19
C ALA A 149 3.47 -8.27 -5.90
N MET A 150 3.65 -9.58 -6.02
CA MET A 150 4.01 -10.45 -4.90
C MET A 150 5.42 -10.16 -4.36
N GLN A 151 6.38 -9.86 -5.25
CA GLN A 151 7.73 -9.43 -4.86
C GLN A 151 7.68 -8.16 -3.99
N VAL A 152 6.91 -7.16 -4.41
CA VAL A 152 6.70 -5.92 -3.65
C VAL A 152 6.11 -6.23 -2.27
N ALA A 153 5.11 -7.09 -2.21
CA ALA A 153 4.50 -7.50 -0.96
C ALA A 153 5.49 -8.18 -0.01
N ALA A 154 6.30 -9.11 -0.53
CA ALA A 154 7.20 -9.92 0.27
C ALA A 154 8.47 -9.18 0.70
N MET A 155 9.03 -8.35 -0.18
CA MET A 155 10.36 -7.77 0.01
C MET A 155 10.36 -6.28 0.36
N ASN A 156 9.23 -5.63 0.37
CA ASN A 156 9.07 -4.23 0.77
C ASN A 156 10.16 -3.29 0.21
N PRO A 157 10.34 -3.21 -1.12
CA PRO A 157 11.34 -2.31 -1.68
C PRO A 157 10.99 -0.85 -1.39
N ILE A 158 12.00 0.01 -1.27
CA ILE A 158 11.81 1.43 -0.98
C ILE A 158 11.59 2.28 -2.24
N SER A 159 11.99 1.78 -3.39
CA SER A 159 11.83 2.44 -4.69
C SER A 159 11.89 1.42 -5.83
N VAL A 160 11.53 1.84 -7.03
CA VAL A 160 11.65 1.01 -8.23
C VAL A 160 13.12 0.79 -8.57
N SER A 161 13.91 1.86 -8.62
CA SER A 161 15.35 1.84 -8.97
C SER A 161 16.17 2.59 -7.93
N ARG A 162 17.49 2.39 -7.97
CA ARG A 162 18.40 3.13 -7.09
C ARG A 162 18.37 4.64 -7.31
N ASP A 163 18.09 5.09 -8.52
CA ASP A 163 18.04 6.50 -8.87
C ASP A 163 16.88 7.24 -8.18
N GLU A 164 15.87 6.52 -7.77
CA GLU A 164 14.70 7.05 -7.06
C GLU A 164 14.87 7.07 -5.53
N VAL A 165 15.94 6.49 -5.01
CA VAL A 165 16.21 6.54 -3.56
C VAL A 165 16.56 7.97 -3.17
N PRO A 166 15.86 8.59 -2.20
CA PRO A 166 16.13 9.95 -1.78
C PRO A 166 17.60 10.16 -1.35
N ALA A 167 18.18 11.30 -1.72
CA ALA A 167 19.59 11.59 -1.45
C ALA A 167 19.92 11.59 0.06
N ASP A 168 19.00 12.02 0.90
CA ASP A 168 19.14 11.98 2.35
C ASP A 168 19.19 10.55 2.91
N VAL A 169 18.41 9.63 2.33
CA VAL A 169 18.44 8.19 2.66
C VAL A 169 19.81 7.60 2.29
N VAL A 170 20.30 7.88 1.08
CA VAL A 170 21.62 7.42 0.63
C VAL A 170 22.74 7.96 1.53
N ALA A 171 22.69 9.26 1.86
CA ALA A 171 23.67 9.87 2.75
C ALA A 171 23.68 9.24 4.14
N LYS A 172 22.50 8.97 4.70
CA LYS A 172 22.36 8.30 6.00
C LYS A 172 22.92 6.87 5.97
N GLU A 173 22.61 6.10 4.93
CA GLU A 173 23.12 4.73 4.78
C GLU A 173 24.65 4.71 4.60
N LEU A 174 25.23 5.70 3.88
CA LEU A 174 26.69 5.85 3.77
C LEU A 174 27.35 6.10 5.13
N GLU A 175 26.78 7.00 5.94
CA GLU A 175 27.29 7.28 7.30
C GLU A 175 27.21 6.04 8.20
N ILE A 176 26.10 5.32 8.16
CA ILE A 176 25.94 4.06 8.91
C ILE A 176 27.00 3.05 8.47
N ALA A 177 27.24 2.92 7.17
CA ALA A 177 28.25 2.01 6.63
C ALA A 177 29.67 2.37 7.09
N LYS A 178 30.02 3.66 7.09
CA LYS A 178 31.31 4.15 7.60
C LYS A 178 31.47 3.87 9.10
N ASP A 179 30.44 4.18 9.90
CA ASP A 179 30.48 3.94 11.34
C ASP A 179 30.64 2.46 11.68
N LYS A 180 29.94 1.57 10.99
CA LYS A 180 30.12 0.13 11.14
C LYS A 180 31.55 -0.31 10.80
N ALA A 181 32.11 0.21 9.72
CA ALA A 181 33.49 -0.08 9.32
C ALA A 181 34.50 0.41 10.37
N ARG A 182 34.31 1.58 10.96
CA ARG A 182 35.13 2.07 12.08
C ARG A 182 35.08 1.15 13.30
N GLN A 183 33.87 0.73 13.67
CA GLN A 183 33.65 -0.22 14.78
C GLN A 183 34.34 -1.56 14.54
N GLU A 184 34.45 -1.99 13.29
CA GLU A 184 35.16 -3.20 12.88
C GLU A 184 36.68 -3.01 12.78
N GLY A 185 37.19 -1.83 13.14
CA GLY A 185 38.62 -1.52 13.15
C GLY A 185 39.25 -1.24 11.77
N LYS A 186 38.42 -0.90 10.76
CA LYS A 186 38.91 -0.54 9.44
C LYS A 186 39.62 0.83 9.47
N LYS A 187 40.67 0.97 8.66
CA LYS A 187 41.42 2.22 8.55
C LYS A 187 40.59 3.33 7.88
N GLU A 188 40.71 4.58 8.37
CA GLU A 188 40.01 5.75 7.82
C GLU A 188 40.12 5.88 6.29
N GLU A 189 41.33 5.67 5.75
CA GLU A 189 41.60 5.73 4.30
C GLU A 189 40.83 4.72 3.46
N MET A 190 40.29 3.66 4.08
CA MET A 190 39.51 2.61 3.43
C MET A 190 37.97 2.78 3.58
N LEU A 191 37.54 3.68 4.44
CA LEU A 191 36.11 3.80 4.80
C LEU A 191 35.23 4.15 3.60
N ASP A 192 35.65 5.07 2.74
CA ASP A 192 34.85 5.45 1.56
C ASP A 192 34.65 4.29 0.60
N LYS A 193 35.69 3.50 0.35
CA LYS A 193 35.60 2.33 -0.52
C LYS A 193 34.72 1.24 0.08
N ILE A 194 34.84 0.97 1.37
CA ILE A 194 34.04 -0.01 2.08
C ILE A 194 32.58 0.45 2.12
N ALA A 195 32.34 1.72 2.41
CA ALA A 195 30.99 2.30 2.43
C ALA A 195 30.32 2.22 1.05
N GLN A 196 31.07 2.48 -0.03
CA GLN A 196 30.56 2.37 -1.40
C GLN A 196 30.17 0.94 -1.75
N GLY A 197 30.91 -0.05 -1.31
CA GLY A 197 30.54 -1.46 -1.48
C GLY A 197 29.27 -1.83 -0.70
N ARG A 198 29.13 -1.34 0.50
CA ARG A 198 27.94 -1.57 1.34
C ARG A 198 26.71 -0.86 0.81
N ILE A 199 26.86 0.35 0.26
CA ILE A 199 25.72 1.06 -0.35
C ILE A 199 25.23 0.34 -1.62
N ASN A 200 26.12 -0.24 -2.41
CA ASN A 200 25.72 -1.07 -3.55
C ASN A 200 24.88 -2.26 -3.10
N LYS A 201 25.28 -2.92 -2.02
CA LYS A 201 24.50 -4.01 -1.43
C LYS A 201 23.13 -3.53 -0.93
N PHE A 202 23.09 -2.37 -0.29
CA PHE A 202 21.86 -1.72 0.13
C PHE A 202 20.89 -1.52 -1.05
N PHE A 203 21.36 -0.99 -2.17
CA PHE A 203 20.54 -0.83 -3.37
C PHE A 203 20.02 -2.16 -3.92
N GLN A 204 20.86 -3.18 -3.94
CA GLN A 204 20.48 -4.53 -4.40
C GLN A 204 19.42 -5.19 -3.51
N GLU A 205 19.45 -4.91 -2.21
CA GLU A 205 18.48 -5.47 -1.26
C GLU A 205 17.20 -4.64 -1.17
N SER A 206 17.25 -3.34 -1.46
CA SER A 206 16.20 -2.38 -1.13
C SER A 206 15.46 -1.80 -2.33
N THR A 207 15.95 -1.95 -3.55
CA THR A 207 15.27 -1.44 -4.75
C THR A 207 14.68 -2.59 -5.57
N LEU A 208 13.45 -2.40 -6.04
CA LEU A 208 12.67 -3.48 -6.66
C LEU A 208 13.40 -4.14 -7.83
N LEU A 209 13.93 -3.34 -8.75
CA LEU A 209 14.56 -3.90 -9.97
C LEU A 209 15.85 -4.67 -9.69
N GLU A 210 16.57 -4.32 -8.63
CA GLU A 210 17.83 -4.95 -8.26
C GLU A 210 17.66 -6.09 -7.25
N GLN A 211 16.52 -6.21 -6.58
CA GLN A 211 16.26 -7.32 -5.66
C GLN A 211 16.33 -8.66 -6.35
N ALA A 212 16.87 -9.67 -5.65
CA ALA A 212 16.76 -11.05 -6.08
C ALA A 212 15.29 -11.47 -6.14
N PHE A 213 14.88 -12.07 -7.24
CA PHE A 213 13.52 -12.55 -7.43
C PHE A 213 13.22 -13.70 -6.45
N VAL A 214 12.20 -13.56 -5.60
CA VAL A 214 11.91 -14.54 -4.54
C VAL A 214 11.62 -15.94 -5.07
N LYS A 215 11.07 -16.07 -6.29
CA LYS A 215 10.80 -17.35 -6.92
C LYS A 215 12.02 -17.97 -7.62
N GLU A 216 12.97 -17.14 -8.03
CA GLU A 216 14.22 -17.59 -8.67
C GLU A 216 15.37 -16.64 -8.26
N PRO A 217 15.99 -16.88 -7.09
CA PRO A 217 16.99 -15.96 -6.51
C PRO A 217 18.27 -15.76 -7.33
N LYS A 218 18.47 -16.55 -8.38
CA LYS A 218 19.62 -16.40 -9.27
C LYS A 218 19.49 -15.24 -10.24
N GLU A 219 18.29 -14.68 -10.39
CA GLU A 219 18.05 -13.50 -11.21
C GLU A 219 17.41 -12.36 -10.38
N SER A 220 17.66 -11.14 -10.83
CA SER A 220 16.98 -9.96 -10.28
C SER A 220 15.60 -9.77 -10.93
N ILE A 221 14.75 -8.96 -10.31
CA ILE A 221 13.46 -8.59 -10.92
C ILE A 221 13.69 -7.95 -12.30
N GLN A 222 14.70 -7.11 -12.47
CA GLN A 222 15.01 -6.52 -13.77
C GLN A 222 15.34 -7.58 -14.81
N GLN A 223 16.16 -8.56 -14.47
CA GLN A 223 16.49 -9.68 -15.36
C GLN A 223 15.26 -10.51 -15.71
N TYR A 224 14.41 -10.79 -14.72
CA TYR A 224 13.16 -11.50 -14.91
C TYR A 224 12.24 -10.77 -15.90
N LEU A 225 12.02 -9.47 -15.72
CA LEU A 225 11.21 -8.67 -16.64
C LEU A 225 11.78 -8.67 -18.06
N LYS A 226 13.08 -8.44 -18.22
CA LYS A 226 13.74 -8.41 -19.52
C LYS A 226 13.75 -9.75 -20.23
N SER A 227 13.70 -10.87 -19.50
CA SER A 227 13.57 -12.20 -20.09
C SER A 227 12.23 -12.42 -20.78
N HIS A 228 11.19 -11.72 -20.36
CA HIS A 228 9.85 -11.76 -20.98
C HIS A 228 9.69 -10.71 -22.09
N ASN A 229 10.19 -9.52 -21.90
CA ASN A 229 10.25 -8.46 -22.92
C ASN A 229 11.40 -7.51 -22.57
N LYS A 230 12.31 -7.30 -23.52
CA LYS A 230 13.52 -6.47 -23.32
C LYS A 230 13.20 -5.02 -22.90
N ASP A 231 12.04 -4.51 -23.27
CA ASP A 231 11.62 -3.14 -23.01
C ASP A 231 10.73 -3.01 -21.77
N LEU A 232 10.39 -4.13 -21.12
CA LEU A 232 9.49 -4.16 -19.97
C LEU A 232 10.20 -3.68 -18.70
N THR A 233 9.58 -2.73 -18.03
CA THR A 233 9.98 -2.28 -16.69
C THR A 233 8.78 -1.83 -15.85
N VAL A 234 9.00 -1.69 -14.56
CA VAL A 234 8.05 -1.10 -13.63
C VAL A 234 8.19 0.42 -13.66
N THR A 235 7.06 1.13 -13.64
CA THR A 235 7.03 2.60 -13.56
C THR A 235 6.81 3.10 -12.13
N ALA A 236 5.96 2.41 -11.36
CA ALA A 236 5.65 2.76 -9.98
C ALA A 236 5.01 1.57 -9.27
N PHE A 237 5.06 1.60 -7.95
CA PHE A 237 4.30 0.67 -7.10
C PHE A 237 3.87 1.36 -5.82
N LYS A 238 2.86 0.79 -5.16
CA LYS A 238 2.45 1.14 -3.80
C LYS A 238 2.24 -0.14 -3.00
N ARG A 239 2.59 -0.09 -1.73
CA ARG A 239 2.39 -1.17 -0.76
C ARG A 239 1.78 -0.60 0.50
N ILE A 240 0.70 -1.19 0.96
CA ILE A 240 0.05 -0.83 2.21
C ILE A 240 -0.10 -2.08 3.07
N THR A 241 0.34 -1.99 4.32
CA THR A 241 0.18 -3.04 5.32
C THR A 241 -0.36 -2.46 6.62
N LEU A 242 -1.19 -3.24 7.30
CA LEU A 242 -1.64 -3.00 8.68
C LEU A 242 -0.90 -3.89 9.67
N ASN A 243 0.00 -4.75 9.20
CA ASN A 243 0.86 -5.55 10.07
C ASN A 243 1.95 -4.67 10.67
N ALA A 244 2.33 -4.96 11.91
CA ALA A 244 3.52 -4.38 12.51
C ALA A 244 4.76 -4.85 11.72
N GLU A 245 5.66 -3.93 11.40
CA GLU A 245 6.92 -4.17 10.69
C GLU A 245 8.13 -3.76 11.55
#